data_99eeaed26a62855403e86eb9a2806829
#
_entry.id   99eeaed26a62855403e86eb9a2806829
#
_cell.length_a   1.000
_cell.length_b   1.000
_cell.length_c   1.000
_cell.angle_alpha   90.00
_cell.angle_beta   90.00
_cell.angle_gamma   90.00
#
_symmetry.space_group_name_H-M   'P 1'
#
loop_
_entity.id
_entity.type
_entity.pdbx_description
1 polymer ?
#
loop_
_entity_poly.entity_id
_entity_poly.type
_entity_poly.pdbx_seq_one_letter_code
_entity_poly.pdbx_strand_id
1 'polypeptide(L)'
;MYKIRRILGVLSMPLVSAHEGGDSLPDPLLPIYIAASLTILILIYTLAKKSEKLSPRVKMFCFWLIALPVLFSSLYLIMHTLYDTTTSATHGPVHWHADYEVWVCGERLDLIDPKFPKNKIGSPLLHEHNDNRIHIEGTVDNIESVALGRYFATIRGALTKDILSYPTKEGIKTISNDQTCDGEKVGILKIYVNGKRIANPESYEIYPATLVPPGDCIIIQFDESKSETTNMTCTSWQVKGITYDSLNRPNATIGGRTWQ
;
A
#
# COMPACT_ATOMS: atom_id res chain seq x y z
N MET A 1 -40.82 -32.40 -19.13
CA MET A 1 -39.39 -32.73 -19.20
C MET A 1 -38.60 -31.48 -19.51
N TYR A 2 -38.15 -30.74 -18.50
CA TYR A 2 -37.30 -29.56 -18.65
C TYR A 2 -35.90 -29.90 -18.12
N LYS A 3 -34.91 -29.84 -18.99
CA LYS A 3 -33.50 -30.14 -18.71
C LYS A 3 -32.89 -29.01 -17.89
N ILE A 4 -32.56 -29.25 -16.63
CA ILE A 4 -31.68 -28.40 -15.83
C ILE A 4 -30.25 -28.68 -16.32
N ARG A 5 -29.69 -27.77 -17.11
CA ARG A 5 -28.29 -27.76 -17.49
C ARG A 5 -27.54 -26.71 -16.66
N ARG A 6 -26.59 -27.21 -15.88
CA ARG A 6 -25.32 -26.63 -15.47
C ARG A 6 -25.27 -25.13 -15.16
N ILE A 7 -25.19 -24.80 -13.88
CA ILE A 7 -24.43 -23.66 -13.38
C ILE A 7 -23.46 -24.21 -12.34
N LEU A 8 -22.33 -24.74 -12.80
CA LEU A 8 -21.10 -24.83 -12.02
C LEU A 8 -20.20 -23.69 -12.53
N GLY A 9 -20.46 -22.48 -12.04
CA GLY A 9 -19.52 -21.40 -12.11
C GLY A 9 -18.45 -21.67 -11.04
N VAL A 10 -17.27 -22.11 -11.50
CA VAL A 10 -16.07 -22.21 -10.67
C VAL A 10 -15.77 -20.81 -10.13
N LEU A 11 -15.97 -20.59 -8.83
CA LEU A 11 -15.42 -19.45 -8.13
C LEU A 11 -13.89 -19.61 -8.18
N SER A 12 -13.26 -19.01 -9.17
CA SER A 12 -11.81 -18.79 -9.17
C SER A 12 -11.53 -17.69 -8.15
N MET A 13 -11.20 -18.10 -6.93
CA MET A 13 -10.60 -17.19 -5.95
C MET A 13 -9.23 -16.76 -6.50
N PRO A 14 -8.90 -15.45 -6.48
CA PRO A 14 -7.56 -15.03 -6.79
C PRO A 14 -6.63 -15.61 -5.71
N LEU A 15 -5.65 -16.40 -6.13
CA LEU A 15 -4.50 -16.75 -5.29
C LEU A 15 -3.82 -15.44 -4.89
N VAL A 16 -3.94 -15.07 -3.63
CA VAL A 16 -3.16 -13.99 -3.04
C VAL A 16 -1.71 -14.43 -3.08
N SER A 17 -0.92 -13.66 -3.78
CA SER A 17 0.52 -13.84 -3.92
C SER A 17 1.17 -14.00 -2.55
N ALA A 18 1.96 -15.06 -2.39
CA ALA A 18 2.72 -15.34 -1.20
C ALA A 18 3.68 -14.17 -0.90
N HIS A 19 3.62 -13.70 0.33
CA HIS A 19 4.57 -12.77 0.91
C HIS A 19 5.90 -13.50 1.08
N GLU A 20 6.95 -13.07 0.38
CA GLU A 20 8.28 -13.65 0.54
C GLU A 20 8.93 -13.15 1.84
N GLY A 21 9.27 -14.10 2.70
CA GLY A 21 10.38 -13.99 3.65
C GLY A 21 10.10 -13.37 5.01
N GLY A 22 9.75 -14.22 5.96
CA GLY A 22 9.70 -14.00 7.41
C GLY A 22 8.74 -15.02 8.02
N ASP A 23 8.93 -15.42 9.27
CA ASP A 23 8.03 -16.29 10.03
C ASP A 23 6.65 -15.61 10.22
N SER A 24 5.94 -15.40 9.11
CA SER A 24 4.60 -14.81 9.12
C SER A 24 3.60 -15.85 9.59
N LEU A 25 2.74 -15.49 10.51
CA LEU A 25 1.58 -16.28 10.88
C LEU A 25 0.74 -16.60 9.62
N PRO A 26 0.04 -17.75 9.59
CA PRO A 26 -0.86 -18.08 8.49
C PRO A 26 -1.87 -16.95 8.23
N ASP A 27 -2.33 -16.83 6.96
CA ASP A 27 -3.31 -15.82 6.55
C ASP A 27 -4.46 -15.72 7.57
N PRO A 28 -4.67 -14.55 8.20
CA PRO A 28 -5.70 -14.35 9.22
C PRO A 28 -7.12 -14.57 8.71
N LEU A 29 -7.34 -14.53 7.40
CA LEU A 29 -8.65 -14.75 6.79
C LEU A 29 -9.00 -16.24 6.62
N LEU A 30 -7.99 -17.14 6.62
CA LEU A 30 -8.23 -18.58 6.42
C LEU A 30 -9.21 -19.19 7.43
N PRO A 31 -9.09 -18.98 8.75
CA PRO A 31 -10.07 -19.48 9.72
C PRO A 31 -11.47 -18.91 9.51
N ILE A 32 -11.58 -17.66 9.05
CA ILE A 32 -12.87 -17.01 8.75
C ILE A 32 -13.55 -17.72 7.58
N TYR A 33 -12.81 -17.97 6.49
CA TYR A 33 -13.37 -18.66 5.32
C TYR A 33 -13.85 -20.08 5.68
N ILE A 34 -13.11 -20.79 6.52
CA ILE A 34 -13.52 -22.12 7.02
C ILE A 34 -14.81 -22.00 7.84
N ALA A 35 -14.87 -21.09 8.81
CA ALA A 35 -16.04 -20.89 9.64
C ALA A 35 -17.27 -20.46 8.83
N ALA A 36 -17.11 -19.56 7.89
CA ALA A 36 -18.19 -19.11 6.99
C ALA A 36 -18.71 -20.24 6.10
N SER A 37 -17.81 -21.03 5.51
CA SER A 37 -18.18 -22.17 4.66
C SER A 37 -18.94 -23.24 5.43
N LEU A 38 -18.50 -23.60 6.63
CA LEU A 38 -19.19 -24.53 7.52
C LEU A 38 -20.57 -23.99 7.90
N THR A 39 -20.68 -22.71 8.26
CA THR A 39 -21.95 -22.07 8.60
C THR A 39 -22.93 -22.14 7.45
N ILE A 40 -22.51 -21.84 6.22
CA ILE A 40 -23.35 -21.89 5.01
C ILE A 40 -23.83 -23.34 4.77
N LEU A 41 -22.93 -24.33 4.86
CA LEU A 41 -23.31 -25.73 4.65
C LEU A 41 -24.33 -26.23 5.70
N ILE A 42 -24.15 -25.86 6.96
CA ILE A 42 -25.10 -26.23 8.04
C ILE A 42 -26.44 -25.53 7.82
N LEU A 43 -26.43 -24.26 7.40
CA LEU A 43 -27.66 -23.54 7.09
C LEU A 43 -28.44 -24.21 5.94
N ILE A 44 -27.76 -24.56 4.86
CA ILE A 44 -28.38 -25.30 3.74
C ILE A 44 -28.94 -26.64 4.22
N TYR A 45 -28.19 -27.40 5.04
CA TYR A 45 -28.65 -28.66 5.59
C TYR A 45 -29.92 -28.50 6.45
N THR A 46 -29.92 -27.54 7.36
CA THR A 46 -31.06 -27.30 8.28
C THR A 46 -32.29 -26.81 7.54
N LEU A 47 -32.14 -26.00 6.50
CA LEU A 47 -33.25 -25.57 5.62
C LEU A 47 -33.78 -26.73 4.79
N ALA A 48 -32.92 -27.56 4.18
CA ALA A 48 -33.33 -28.69 3.36
C ALA A 48 -34.08 -29.77 4.18
N LYS A 49 -33.68 -30.00 5.43
CA LYS A 49 -34.32 -30.98 6.33
C LYS A 49 -35.56 -30.43 7.06
N LYS A 50 -35.90 -29.15 6.90
CA LYS A 50 -36.89 -28.41 7.71
C LYS A 50 -36.54 -28.53 9.21
N SER A 51 -35.99 -27.48 9.76
CA SER A 51 -35.48 -27.40 11.14
C SER A 51 -36.38 -28.00 12.21
N GLU A 52 -37.71 -27.93 12.01
CA GLU A 52 -38.73 -28.50 12.90
C GLU A 52 -38.65 -30.04 13.03
N LYS A 53 -38.15 -30.73 12.00
CA LYS A 53 -38.04 -32.20 11.98
C LYS A 53 -36.71 -32.70 12.55
N LEU A 54 -35.79 -31.84 12.90
CA LEU A 54 -34.51 -32.22 13.48
C LEU A 54 -34.64 -32.49 14.99
N SER A 55 -34.04 -33.58 15.43
CA SER A 55 -33.97 -33.88 16.87
C SER A 55 -33.19 -32.82 17.66
N PRO A 56 -33.48 -32.61 18.95
CA PRO A 56 -32.74 -31.64 19.77
C PRO A 56 -31.23 -31.86 19.78
N ARG A 57 -30.79 -33.13 19.75
CA ARG A 57 -29.35 -33.49 19.73
C ARG A 57 -28.68 -32.99 18.42
N VAL A 58 -29.36 -33.16 17.27
CA VAL A 58 -28.83 -32.71 16.00
C VAL A 58 -28.79 -31.17 15.96
N LYS A 59 -29.79 -30.49 16.49
CA LYS A 59 -29.79 -29.01 16.58
C LYS A 59 -28.62 -28.52 17.41
N MET A 60 -28.37 -29.15 18.59
CA MET A 60 -27.26 -28.81 19.46
C MET A 60 -25.91 -29.08 18.78
N PHE A 61 -25.78 -30.19 18.06
CA PHE A 61 -24.58 -30.51 17.28
C PHE A 61 -24.32 -29.46 16.18
N CYS A 62 -25.33 -29.11 15.39
CA CYS A 62 -25.22 -28.05 14.38
C CYS A 62 -24.85 -26.70 15.01
N PHE A 63 -25.42 -26.35 16.16
CA PHE A 63 -25.06 -25.14 16.90
C PHE A 63 -23.56 -25.11 17.23
N TRP A 64 -23.01 -26.17 17.82
CA TRP A 64 -21.61 -26.23 18.19
C TRP A 64 -20.69 -26.25 16.97
N LEU A 65 -21.10 -26.86 15.85
CA LEU A 65 -20.34 -26.83 14.60
C LEU A 65 -20.25 -25.43 14.00
N ILE A 66 -21.14 -24.51 14.33
CA ILE A 66 -21.06 -23.11 13.96
C ILE A 66 -20.31 -22.33 15.03
N ALA A 67 -20.69 -22.48 16.29
CA ALA A 67 -20.21 -21.63 17.37
C ALA A 67 -18.71 -21.80 17.63
N LEU A 68 -18.18 -23.03 17.59
CA LEU A 68 -16.76 -23.28 17.88
C LEU A 68 -15.82 -22.70 16.78
N PRO A 69 -16.05 -22.92 15.48
CA PRO A 69 -15.22 -22.30 14.46
C PRO A 69 -15.28 -20.76 14.47
N VAL A 70 -16.45 -20.17 14.74
CA VAL A 70 -16.59 -18.72 14.85
C VAL A 70 -15.81 -18.19 16.04
N LEU A 71 -15.93 -18.82 17.21
CA LEU A 71 -15.17 -18.45 18.40
C LEU A 71 -13.66 -18.59 18.16
N PHE A 72 -13.22 -19.70 17.55
CA PHE A 72 -11.82 -19.91 17.22
C PHE A 72 -11.29 -18.85 16.24
N SER A 73 -12.03 -18.53 15.18
CA SER A 73 -11.65 -17.49 14.22
C SER A 73 -11.52 -16.13 14.89
N SER A 74 -12.44 -15.80 15.80
CA SER A 74 -12.41 -14.53 16.53
C SER A 74 -11.18 -14.43 17.46
N LEU A 75 -10.89 -15.49 18.20
CA LEU A 75 -9.71 -15.54 19.05
C LEU A 75 -8.41 -15.49 18.24
N TYR A 76 -8.37 -16.20 17.11
CA TYR A 76 -7.23 -16.18 16.21
C TYR A 76 -6.97 -14.77 15.67
N LEU A 77 -8.01 -14.05 15.23
CA LEU A 77 -7.88 -12.67 14.77
C LEU A 77 -7.34 -11.72 15.84
N ILE A 78 -7.86 -11.85 17.08
CA ILE A 78 -7.37 -11.05 18.21
C ILE A 78 -5.88 -11.32 18.44
N MET A 79 -5.49 -12.58 18.48
CA MET A 79 -4.08 -12.96 18.69
C MET A 79 -3.19 -12.49 17.54
N HIS A 80 -3.65 -12.61 16.30
CA HIS A 80 -2.92 -12.12 15.13
C HIS A 80 -2.73 -10.62 15.20
N THR A 81 -3.79 -9.86 15.49
CA THR A 81 -3.71 -8.39 15.61
C THR A 81 -2.76 -7.97 16.75
N LEU A 82 -2.81 -8.65 17.88
CA LEU A 82 -1.88 -8.39 18.99
C LEU A 82 -0.43 -8.70 18.60
N TYR A 83 -0.21 -9.81 17.90
CA TYR A 83 1.11 -10.17 17.39
C TYR A 83 1.63 -9.10 16.43
N ASP A 84 0.87 -8.74 15.41
CA ASP A 84 1.26 -7.71 14.43
C ASP A 84 1.55 -6.36 15.12
N THR A 85 0.68 -5.95 16.06
CA THR A 85 0.88 -4.72 16.82
C THR A 85 2.17 -4.74 17.65
N THR A 86 2.54 -5.89 18.21
CA THR A 86 3.74 -5.98 19.08
C THR A 86 5.03 -6.18 18.29
N THR A 87 4.98 -6.81 17.11
CA THR A 87 6.17 -7.16 16.31
C THR A 87 6.46 -6.18 15.19
N SER A 88 5.46 -5.46 14.70
CA SER A 88 5.65 -4.48 13.62
C SER A 88 6.52 -3.30 14.02
N ALA A 89 7.15 -2.66 13.03
CA ALA A 89 7.99 -1.49 13.23
C ALA A 89 7.22 -0.28 13.78
N THR A 90 5.90 -0.19 13.49
CA THR A 90 5.05 0.93 13.92
C THR A 90 4.24 0.64 15.19
N HIS A 91 4.28 -0.58 15.72
CA HIS A 91 3.47 -1.00 16.88
C HIS A 91 1.98 -0.71 16.72
N GLY A 92 1.47 -0.89 15.50
CA GLY A 92 0.06 -0.70 15.17
C GLY A 92 -0.14 0.06 13.86
N PRO A 93 -1.41 0.25 13.45
CA PRO A 93 -1.74 0.91 12.21
C PRO A 93 -1.39 2.40 12.26
N VAL A 94 -0.88 2.91 11.15
CA VAL A 94 -0.54 4.32 10.95
C VAL A 94 -1.29 4.88 9.75
N HIS A 95 -1.34 6.22 9.67
CA HIS A 95 -1.80 6.95 8.51
C HIS A 95 -0.85 8.14 8.30
N TRP A 96 0.15 7.91 7.45
CA TRP A 96 1.20 8.89 7.15
C TRP A 96 1.04 9.42 5.73
N HIS A 97 1.64 10.57 5.47
CA HIS A 97 1.60 11.23 4.18
C HIS A 97 2.96 11.79 3.79
N ALA A 98 3.24 11.78 2.48
CA ALA A 98 4.33 12.53 1.88
C ALA A 98 3.84 13.13 0.55
N ASP A 99 4.09 14.42 0.34
CA ASP A 99 3.79 15.06 -0.94
C ASP A 99 4.91 14.71 -1.93
N TYR A 100 4.58 14.47 -3.19
CA TYR A 100 5.59 14.23 -4.21
C TYR A 100 5.25 14.92 -5.54
N GLU A 101 6.28 15.26 -6.29
CA GLU A 101 6.16 15.80 -7.64
C GLU A 101 7.22 15.17 -8.54
N VAL A 102 6.84 14.90 -9.77
CA VAL A 102 7.73 14.38 -10.81
C VAL A 102 7.85 15.42 -11.90
N TRP A 103 9.08 15.83 -12.21
CA TRP A 103 9.40 16.81 -13.22
C TRP A 103 10.34 16.21 -14.26
N VAL A 104 9.99 16.33 -15.53
CA VAL A 104 10.79 15.82 -16.65
C VAL A 104 10.98 16.92 -17.65
N CYS A 105 12.24 17.32 -17.87
CA CYS A 105 12.59 18.36 -18.82
C CYS A 105 11.80 19.67 -18.63
N GLY A 106 11.61 20.06 -17.37
CA GLY A 106 10.86 21.27 -16.99
C GLY A 106 9.35 21.13 -16.95
N GLU A 107 8.79 19.98 -17.36
CA GLU A 107 7.35 19.73 -17.30
C GLU A 107 7.01 18.88 -16.06
N ARG A 108 5.98 19.30 -15.33
CA ARG A 108 5.44 18.50 -14.23
C ARG A 108 4.56 17.40 -14.81
N LEU A 109 4.85 16.18 -14.40
CA LEU A 109 4.08 15.01 -14.81
C LEU A 109 2.96 14.74 -13.81
N ASP A 110 1.79 14.47 -14.37
CA ASP A 110 0.68 13.86 -13.66
C ASP A 110 0.73 12.35 -13.94
N LEU A 111 0.88 11.56 -12.89
CA LEU A 111 0.94 10.10 -13.04
C LEU A 111 -0.47 9.56 -13.31
N ILE A 112 -0.59 8.24 -13.42
CA ILE A 112 -1.88 7.62 -13.71
C ILE A 112 -2.84 7.74 -12.52
N ASP A 113 -4.06 8.20 -12.80
CA ASP A 113 -5.12 8.33 -11.82
C ASP A 113 -5.85 7.02 -11.55
N PRO A 114 -6.42 6.82 -10.35
CA PRO A 114 -7.31 5.71 -10.07
C PRO A 114 -8.58 5.80 -10.93
N LYS A 115 -9.05 4.64 -11.41
CA LYS A 115 -10.30 4.53 -12.20
C LYS A 115 -11.39 3.87 -11.37
N PHE A 116 -12.58 4.48 -11.38
CA PHE A 116 -13.77 3.89 -10.75
C PHE A 116 -13.93 2.39 -11.14
N PRO A 117 -14.27 1.50 -10.21
CA PRO A 117 -14.69 1.74 -8.81
C PRO A 117 -13.53 1.87 -7.80
N LYS A 118 -12.28 1.78 -8.22
CA LYS A 118 -11.11 1.96 -7.34
C LYS A 118 -10.87 3.45 -7.13
N ASN A 119 -10.60 3.84 -5.90
CA ASN A 119 -10.28 5.21 -5.52
C ASN A 119 -8.79 5.42 -5.19
N LYS A 120 -7.97 4.39 -5.39
CA LYS A 120 -6.53 4.43 -5.13
C LYS A 120 -5.73 3.55 -6.09
N ILE A 121 -4.48 3.94 -6.32
CA ILE A 121 -3.46 3.19 -7.07
C ILE A 121 -2.34 2.81 -6.12
N GLY A 122 -1.86 1.57 -6.18
CA GLY A 122 -0.82 1.02 -5.33
C GLY A 122 -1.30 -0.18 -4.52
N SER A 123 -0.65 -0.41 -3.40
CA SER A 123 -0.97 -1.47 -2.44
C SER A 123 -1.90 -0.95 -1.32
N PRO A 124 -2.44 -1.82 -0.45
CA PRO A 124 -3.14 -1.37 0.74
C PRO A 124 -2.27 -0.47 1.64
N LEU A 125 -0.98 -0.76 1.77
CA LEU A 125 -0.05 -0.02 2.61
C LEU A 125 0.45 1.26 1.96
N LEU A 126 0.88 1.19 0.67
CA LEU A 126 1.45 2.30 -0.08
C LEU A 126 0.58 2.61 -1.29
N HIS A 127 -0.03 3.79 -1.35
CA HIS A 127 -0.91 4.16 -2.45
C HIS A 127 -1.06 5.69 -2.59
N GLU A 128 -1.75 6.10 -3.63
CA GLU A 128 -2.15 7.48 -3.87
C GLU A 128 -3.61 7.56 -4.34
N HIS A 129 -4.24 8.74 -4.20
CA HIS A 129 -5.65 9.01 -4.52
C HIS A 129 -5.87 10.05 -5.63
N ASN A 130 -4.89 10.32 -6.48
CA ASN A 130 -4.88 11.42 -7.44
C ASN A 130 -4.76 12.81 -6.76
N ASP A 131 -3.93 12.87 -5.75
CA ASP A 131 -3.66 14.10 -5.00
C ASP A 131 -2.16 14.44 -4.93
N ASN A 132 -1.33 13.74 -5.71
CA ASN A 132 0.13 13.85 -5.73
C ASN A 132 0.74 13.63 -4.34
N ARG A 133 0.18 12.67 -3.61
CA ARG A 133 0.56 12.36 -2.25
C ARG A 133 0.68 10.84 -2.06
N ILE A 134 1.76 10.44 -1.45
CA ILE A 134 1.95 9.07 -1.01
C ILE A 134 1.24 8.91 0.32
N HIS A 135 0.30 7.97 0.38
CA HIS A 135 -0.38 7.55 1.60
C HIS A 135 0.24 6.24 2.09
N ILE A 136 0.51 6.19 3.38
CA ILE A 136 0.99 4.99 4.10
C ILE A 136 -0.07 4.67 5.13
N GLU A 137 -0.87 3.63 4.87
CA GLU A 137 -2.03 3.27 5.69
C GLU A 137 -1.96 1.81 6.14
N GLY A 138 -2.05 1.58 7.44
CA GLY A 138 -2.02 0.25 8.03
C GLY A 138 -0.79 -0.01 8.89
N THR A 139 -0.55 -1.26 9.23
CA THR A 139 0.60 -1.66 10.05
C THR A 139 1.83 -1.81 9.17
N VAL A 140 2.92 -1.18 9.56
CA VAL A 140 4.23 -1.28 8.89
C VAL A 140 5.06 -2.32 9.62
N ASP A 141 5.15 -3.52 9.07
CA ASP A 141 5.89 -4.62 9.69
C ASP A 141 7.40 -4.37 9.66
N ASN A 142 7.89 -3.90 8.52
CA ASN A 142 9.27 -3.51 8.33
C ASN A 142 9.31 -2.12 7.68
N ILE A 143 10.16 -1.24 8.21
CA ILE A 143 10.25 0.14 7.72
C ILE A 143 10.71 0.21 6.26
N GLU A 144 11.51 -0.72 5.79
CA GLU A 144 11.92 -0.82 4.38
C GLU A 144 10.71 -0.99 3.43
N SER A 145 9.57 -1.47 3.96
CA SER A 145 8.33 -1.61 3.18
C SER A 145 7.72 -0.27 2.76
N VAL A 146 8.11 0.83 3.42
CA VAL A 146 7.67 2.19 3.11
C VAL A 146 8.76 3.00 2.40
N ALA A 147 9.76 2.33 1.83
CA ALA A 147 10.77 2.98 1.02
C ALA A 147 10.18 3.57 -0.28
N LEU A 148 10.75 4.68 -0.76
CA LEU A 148 10.27 5.36 -1.96
C LEU A 148 10.33 4.47 -3.21
N GLY A 149 11.36 3.64 -3.35
CA GLY A 149 11.43 2.64 -4.43
C GLY A 149 10.29 1.61 -4.35
N ARG A 150 9.87 1.23 -3.14
CA ARG A 150 8.70 0.34 -2.95
C ARG A 150 7.41 1.00 -3.39
N TYR A 151 7.21 2.31 -3.10
CA TYR A 151 6.06 3.04 -3.61
C TYR A 151 5.97 2.95 -5.13
N PHE A 152 7.05 3.28 -5.86
CA PHE A 152 7.05 3.18 -7.31
C PHE A 152 6.77 1.77 -7.81
N ALA A 153 7.30 0.74 -7.16
CA ALA A 153 7.00 -0.65 -7.50
C ALA A 153 5.50 -0.99 -7.33
N THR A 154 4.84 -0.49 -6.27
CA THR A 154 3.40 -0.74 -6.05
C THR A 154 2.50 -0.12 -7.11
N ILE A 155 2.92 1.01 -7.69
CA ILE A 155 2.21 1.66 -8.82
C ILE A 155 2.65 1.14 -10.18
N ARG A 156 3.39 0.02 -10.23
CA ARG A 156 3.95 -0.62 -11.44
C ARG A 156 5.06 0.18 -12.13
N GLY A 157 5.71 1.05 -11.39
CA GLY A 157 6.90 1.76 -11.83
C GLY A 157 8.18 1.19 -11.20
N ALA A 158 9.25 1.95 -11.27
CA ALA A 158 10.52 1.72 -10.58
C ALA A 158 11.24 3.04 -10.35
N LEU A 159 11.95 3.15 -9.25
CA LEU A 159 12.82 4.27 -8.97
C LEU A 159 14.15 3.76 -8.46
N THR A 160 15.22 4.19 -9.12
CA THR A 160 16.60 4.02 -8.69
C THR A 160 17.34 5.36 -8.80
N LYS A 161 18.61 5.42 -8.46
CA LYS A 161 19.42 6.63 -8.64
C LYS A 161 19.56 7.07 -10.11
N ASP A 162 19.38 6.14 -11.06
CA ASP A 162 19.66 6.37 -12.48
C ASP A 162 18.43 6.17 -13.37
N ILE A 163 17.36 5.56 -12.87
CA ILE A 163 16.19 5.16 -13.64
C ILE A 163 14.91 5.56 -12.91
N LEU A 164 13.99 6.16 -13.64
CA LEU A 164 12.61 6.38 -13.23
C LEU A 164 11.68 5.71 -14.24
N SER A 165 10.91 4.72 -13.81
CA SER A 165 9.80 4.15 -14.57
C SER A 165 8.49 4.50 -13.87
N TYR A 166 7.50 4.97 -14.64
CA TYR A 166 6.23 5.42 -14.10
C TYR A 166 5.05 5.07 -15.03
N PRO A 167 3.88 4.76 -14.46
CA PRO A 167 2.70 4.45 -15.25
C PRO A 167 2.06 5.72 -15.82
N THR A 168 1.63 5.64 -17.07
CA THR A 168 0.83 6.67 -17.77
C THR A 168 -0.43 6.04 -18.36
N LYS A 169 -1.28 6.87 -18.95
CA LYS A 169 -2.49 6.39 -19.68
C LYS A 169 -2.14 5.54 -20.90
N GLU A 170 -0.96 5.78 -21.50
CA GLU A 170 -0.45 5.08 -22.68
C GLU A 170 0.38 3.82 -22.31
N GLY A 171 0.73 3.64 -21.06
CA GLY A 171 1.57 2.53 -20.58
C GLY A 171 2.67 3.01 -19.64
N ILE A 172 3.67 2.16 -19.41
CA ILE A 172 4.81 2.50 -18.57
C ILE A 172 5.84 3.25 -19.41
N LYS A 173 6.23 4.44 -18.96
CA LYS A 173 7.36 5.21 -19.51
C LYS A 173 8.57 5.03 -18.62
N THR A 174 9.76 5.01 -19.21
CA THR A 174 11.03 4.87 -18.49
C THR A 174 11.99 5.96 -18.96
N ILE A 175 12.63 6.59 -18.00
CA ILE A 175 13.65 7.63 -18.21
C ILE A 175 14.92 7.17 -17.50
N SER A 176 16.07 7.35 -18.14
CA SER A 176 17.40 7.02 -17.61
C SER A 176 18.41 8.13 -17.84
N ASN A 177 19.48 8.13 -17.04
CA ASN A 177 20.51 9.18 -17.04
C ASN A 177 21.26 9.37 -18.37
N ASP A 178 21.08 8.50 -19.37
CA ASP A 178 21.67 8.57 -20.71
C ASP A 178 20.76 9.23 -21.75
N GLN A 179 19.53 9.58 -21.38
CA GLN A 179 18.56 10.23 -22.27
C GLN A 179 18.76 11.75 -22.27
N THR A 180 18.24 12.37 -23.34
CA THR A 180 18.30 13.84 -23.51
C THR A 180 16.92 14.46 -23.35
N CYS A 181 16.84 15.71 -22.87
CA CYS A 181 15.59 16.44 -22.83
C CYS A 181 15.19 16.89 -24.25
N ASP A 182 15.94 17.72 -24.88
CA ASP A 182 15.59 18.32 -26.18
C ASP A 182 16.45 17.78 -27.35
N GLY A 183 16.97 16.56 -27.21
CA GLY A 183 17.81 15.92 -28.22
C GLY A 183 19.27 16.36 -28.21
N GLU A 184 19.66 17.36 -27.42
CA GLU A 184 21.02 17.92 -27.43
C GLU A 184 21.78 17.67 -26.12
N LYS A 185 21.13 17.78 -24.98
CA LYS A 185 21.80 17.71 -23.67
C LYS A 185 21.33 16.52 -22.85
N VAL A 186 22.31 15.80 -22.33
CA VAL A 186 22.05 14.62 -21.48
C VAL A 186 21.43 15.06 -20.17
N GLY A 187 20.30 14.44 -19.83
CA GLY A 187 19.61 14.60 -18.57
C GLY A 187 20.20 13.72 -17.45
N ILE A 188 19.99 14.15 -16.22
CA ILE A 188 20.32 13.39 -15.00
C ILE A 188 19.12 13.39 -14.08
N LEU A 189 18.81 12.21 -13.54
CA LEU A 189 17.81 12.04 -12.52
C LEU A 189 18.33 12.56 -11.18
N LYS A 190 17.60 13.46 -10.56
CA LYS A 190 17.92 14.11 -9.30
C LYS A 190 16.71 13.98 -8.39
N ILE A 191 16.90 13.45 -7.20
CA ILE A 191 15.81 13.30 -6.23
C ILE A 191 16.14 14.14 -5.00
N TYR A 192 15.19 14.96 -4.60
CA TYR A 192 15.30 15.83 -3.44
C TYR A 192 14.20 15.48 -2.44
N VAL A 193 14.56 15.43 -1.19
CA VAL A 193 13.61 15.30 -0.08
C VAL A 193 13.81 16.48 0.85
N ASN A 194 12.76 17.25 1.06
CA ASN A 194 12.79 18.47 1.88
C ASN A 194 13.93 19.42 1.47
N GLY A 195 14.14 19.57 0.17
CA GLY A 195 15.18 20.44 -0.40
C GLY A 195 16.59 19.86 -0.43
N LYS A 196 16.85 18.69 0.11
CA LYS A 196 18.14 18.03 0.10
C LYS A 196 18.19 16.92 -0.93
N ARG A 197 19.23 16.92 -1.77
CA ARG A 197 19.46 15.82 -2.71
C ARG A 197 19.82 14.55 -1.96
N ILE A 198 19.17 13.43 -2.32
CA ILE A 198 19.46 12.11 -1.77
C ILE A 198 20.20 11.25 -2.78
N ALA A 199 21.11 10.38 -2.30
CA ALA A 199 21.96 9.56 -3.16
C ALA A 199 21.31 8.21 -3.51
N ASN A 200 20.53 7.64 -2.60
CA ASN A 200 19.93 6.32 -2.71
C ASN A 200 18.38 6.44 -2.57
N PRO A 201 17.69 6.92 -3.62
CA PRO A 201 16.26 7.16 -3.54
C PRO A 201 15.43 5.87 -3.40
N GLU A 202 15.93 4.76 -3.93
CA GLU A 202 15.27 3.47 -3.86
C GLU A 202 15.06 2.96 -2.42
N SER A 203 16.02 3.25 -1.54
CA SER A 203 15.99 2.85 -0.13
C SER A 203 15.59 3.98 0.82
N TYR A 204 15.22 5.14 0.29
CA TYR A 204 14.78 6.25 1.14
C TYR A 204 13.46 5.89 1.82
N GLU A 205 13.47 5.80 3.13
CA GLU A 205 12.30 5.54 3.98
C GLU A 205 11.52 6.83 4.18
N ILE A 206 10.26 6.84 3.76
CA ILE A 206 9.39 8.03 3.82
C ILE A 206 9.16 8.41 5.28
N TYR A 207 9.46 9.67 5.62
CA TYR A 207 9.36 10.15 7.00
C TYR A 207 7.91 10.15 7.51
N PRO A 208 7.66 9.58 8.70
CA PRO A 208 6.33 9.48 9.25
C PRO A 208 5.77 10.85 9.63
N ALA A 209 4.66 11.21 9.00
CA ALA A 209 3.88 12.39 9.33
C ALA A 209 2.39 12.15 9.09
N THR A 210 1.56 12.47 10.09
CA THR A 210 0.10 12.39 10.00
C THR A 210 -0.52 13.65 9.40
N LEU A 211 0.17 14.78 9.51
CA LEU A 211 -0.31 16.07 8.98
C LEU A 211 -0.05 16.17 7.48
N VAL A 212 -0.88 16.95 6.79
CA VAL A 212 -0.79 17.17 5.34
C VAL A 212 -0.96 18.65 5.00
N PRO A 213 0.03 19.30 4.44
CA PRO A 213 1.43 19.17 4.84
C PRO A 213 1.57 19.57 6.31
N PRO A 214 2.57 19.29 7.08
CA PRO A 214 3.83 18.73 6.65
C PRO A 214 3.78 17.21 6.49
N GLY A 215 4.81 16.70 5.97
CA GLY A 215 5.20 15.35 5.66
C GLY A 215 6.50 15.48 4.93
N ASP A 216 6.98 14.48 4.23
CA ASP A 216 8.06 14.71 3.29
C ASP A 216 7.54 15.46 2.06
N CYS A 217 8.38 16.34 1.51
CA CYS A 217 8.23 16.88 0.18
C CYS A 217 9.30 16.24 -0.72
N ILE A 218 8.87 15.40 -1.64
CA ILE A 218 9.74 14.61 -2.50
C ILE A 218 9.66 15.17 -3.92
N ILE A 219 10.77 15.69 -4.45
CA ILE A 219 10.87 16.15 -5.82
C ILE A 219 11.74 15.19 -6.61
N ILE A 220 11.17 14.57 -7.61
CA ILE A 220 11.86 13.70 -8.57
C ILE A 220 12.00 14.47 -9.86
N GLN A 221 13.22 14.82 -10.23
CA GLN A 221 13.50 15.66 -11.38
C GLN A 221 14.47 14.99 -12.34
N PHE A 222 14.09 14.90 -13.59
CA PHE A 222 14.99 14.58 -14.69
C PHE A 222 15.18 15.83 -15.53
N ASP A 223 16.41 16.34 -15.59
CA ASP A 223 16.76 17.54 -16.29
C ASP A 223 18.27 17.56 -16.61
N GLU A 224 18.74 18.55 -17.38
CA GLU A 224 20.15 18.69 -17.73
C GLU A 224 21.06 18.61 -16.52
N SER A 225 22.25 18.02 -16.69
CA SER A 225 23.20 17.79 -15.60
C SER A 225 23.64 19.07 -14.87
N LYS A 226 23.68 20.18 -15.60
CA LYS A 226 24.11 21.49 -15.08
C LYS A 226 22.97 22.41 -14.68
N SER A 227 21.71 22.02 -14.93
CA SER A 227 20.57 22.85 -14.52
C SER A 227 20.51 22.93 -13.01
N GLU A 228 20.48 24.13 -12.46
CA GLU A 228 20.11 24.31 -11.07
C GLU A 228 18.64 23.96 -10.91
N THR A 229 18.34 23.24 -9.84
CA THR A 229 16.97 22.84 -9.55
C THR A 229 16.21 24.05 -9.03
N THR A 230 15.28 24.57 -9.80
CA THR A 230 14.44 25.70 -9.42
C THR A 230 13.28 25.27 -8.51
N ASN A 231 12.87 23.99 -8.58
CA ASN A 231 11.73 23.44 -7.85
C ASN A 231 12.22 22.46 -6.76
N MET A 232 12.69 22.98 -5.64
CA MET A 232 13.14 22.14 -4.51
C MET A 232 12.07 21.95 -3.45
N THR A 233 10.90 22.54 -3.64
CA THR A 233 9.79 22.52 -2.68
C THR A 233 8.49 22.21 -3.38
N CYS A 234 7.72 21.26 -2.85
CA CYS A 234 6.42 20.87 -3.40
C CYS A 234 5.48 22.08 -3.48
N THR A 235 4.72 22.14 -4.56
CA THR A 235 3.75 23.25 -4.81
C THR A 235 2.76 23.40 -3.65
N SER A 236 2.31 22.31 -3.04
CA SER A 236 1.44 22.30 -1.87
C SER A 236 2.05 23.02 -0.66
N TRP A 237 3.36 22.95 -0.49
CA TRP A 237 4.09 23.63 0.56
C TRP A 237 4.26 25.12 0.26
N GLN A 238 4.58 25.46 -0.99
CA GLN A 238 4.70 26.86 -1.41
C GLN A 238 3.40 27.63 -1.16
N VAL A 239 2.25 27.04 -1.55
CA VAL A 239 0.93 27.63 -1.35
C VAL A 239 0.64 27.86 0.13
N LYS A 240 1.12 27.01 1.04
CA LYS A 240 0.92 27.13 2.49
C LYS A 240 2.04 27.91 3.20
N GLY A 241 3.04 28.42 2.47
CA GLY A 241 4.17 29.13 3.06
C GLY A 241 5.05 28.28 3.97
N ILE A 242 5.09 26.96 3.75
CA ILE A 242 5.92 26.04 4.52
C ILE A 242 7.34 26.06 3.96
N THR A 243 8.31 26.27 4.83
CA THR A 243 9.75 26.20 4.50
C THR A 243 10.40 25.03 5.21
N TYR A 244 11.55 24.55 4.70
CA TYR A 244 12.28 23.43 5.32
C TYR A 244 12.72 23.71 6.76
N ASP A 245 13.01 24.97 7.10
CA ASP A 245 13.42 25.38 8.45
C ASP A 245 12.27 25.34 9.45
N SER A 246 11.02 25.46 9.00
CA SER A 246 9.82 25.36 9.83
C SER A 246 9.47 23.92 10.21
N LEU A 247 10.09 22.94 9.55
CA LEU A 247 9.95 21.53 9.86
C LEU A 247 11.13 21.07 10.72
N ASN A 248 11.16 21.51 11.97
CA ASN A 248 11.97 20.87 12.99
C ASN A 248 11.48 19.42 13.09
N ARG A 249 12.11 18.50 12.33
CA ARG A 249 11.82 17.07 12.48
C ARG A 249 12.19 16.69 13.92
N PRO A 250 11.23 16.50 14.82
CA PRO A 250 11.58 15.91 16.09
C PRO A 250 12.19 14.54 15.77
N ASN A 251 13.21 14.13 16.53
CA ASN A 251 13.72 12.76 16.50
C ASN A 251 12.50 11.86 16.82
N ALA A 252 11.77 11.45 15.78
CA ALA A 252 10.62 10.60 15.96
C ALA A 252 11.13 9.20 16.30
N THR A 253 10.86 8.78 17.52
CA THR A 253 11.16 7.42 17.96
C THR A 253 9.95 6.57 17.65
N ILE A 254 10.02 5.72 16.63
CA ILE A 254 8.99 4.75 16.29
C ILE A 254 9.53 3.37 16.67
N GLY A 255 8.82 2.65 17.54
CA GLY A 255 9.24 1.32 17.96
C GLY A 255 10.62 1.26 18.63
N GLY A 256 11.06 2.32 19.31
CA GLY A 256 12.40 2.41 19.94
C GLY A 256 13.54 2.70 18.97
N ARG A 257 13.28 2.93 17.68
CA ARG A 257 14.26 3.39 16.69
C ARG A 257 14.10 4.88 16.45
N THR A 258 15.22 5.59 16.46
CA THR A 258 15.28 7.01 16.08
C THR A 258 15.53 7.09 14.58
N TRP A 259 14.60 7.67 13.85
CA TRP A 259 14.69 7.94 12.43
C TRP A 259 15.34 9.32 12.25
N GLN A 260 16.48 9.37 11.57
CA GLN A 260 17.20 10.61 11.20
C GLN A 260 16.97 10.95 9.72
#